data_983de3b8820da4da866affacb24cfc66
#
_entry.id   983de3b8820da4da866affacb24cfc66
#
_cell.length_a   1.000
_cell.length_b   1.000
_cell.length_c   1.000
_cell.angle_alpha   90.00
_cell.angle_beta   90.00
_cell.angle_gamma   90.00
#
_symmetry.space_group_name_H-M   'P 1'
#
loop_
_entity.id
_entity.type
_entity.pdbx_description
1 polymer ?
#
loop_
_entity_poly.entity_id
_entity_poly.type
_entity_poly.pdbx_seq_one_letter_code
_entity_poly.pdbx_strand_id
1 'polypeptide(L)'
;MKKRVVGIFFALVLCLAMVPISAFAAGKTAIRTVDDLLQFAKAVDNGEYDDETDAVVSLEADLDLTGIAWAPIGSVFADDGTLLHYFRGKFYGNGHTISNLDFSENYGKTEYPSFGFFSEVYDAEISGLTIQGKLDVSNSGYVYFGTVAGVAAGSKITDCVSDVSFTDTDKYINGTVALCGYAIDSTIEYCQNEGNFSVMKDTSRFWMGGIVGLAQNSTVQYCANTGDMTSWTPHTGGIVGELYQDSKIINCYSTGKMVPLGNGTTDFGGIAGTVWAGTEIRHCYFAGEMDLSQYTATTPYKRLGGIAGGVSSDTPVFKNNYFVETENVPACFKYQDAGTEKALEYMKTEDFFNEITAAGGKYRFNSNGTPLLPEHKYPTAEETPRYYYNSATTAKDEGKTGSPKTIDAGVGMYAVSAALSLTGMVYVNKKKS
;
A
#
# COMPACT_ATOMS: atom_id res chain seq x y z
N MET A 1 6.52 55.55 -38.28
CA MET A 1 5.63 54.40 -38.20
C MET A 1 6.29 53.12 -37.60
N LYS A 2 7.63 52.96 -37.58
CA LYS A 2 8.29 51.76 -37.01
C LYS A 2 8.35 51.64 -35.47
N LYS A 3 8.15 52.73 -34.74
CA LYS A 3 8.18 52.71 -33.23
C LYS A 3 6.83 52.36 -32.56
N ARG A 4 5.71 52.39 -33.29
CA ARG A 4 4.41 51.99 -32.73
C ARG A 4 4.11 50.48 -32.84
N VAL A 5 4.74 49.80 -33.81
CA VAL A 5 4.51 48.36 -34.01
C VAL A 5 5.28 47.51 -32.99
N VAL A 6 6.45 47.98 -32.51
CA VAL A 6 7.22 47.29 -31.46
C VAL A 6 6.53 47.33 -30.11
N GLY A 7 5.82 48.44 -29.77
CA GLY A 7 5.09 48.57 -28.53
C GLY A 7 3.87 47.64 -28.44
N ILE A 8 3.20 47.36 -29.54
CA ILE A 8 2.04 46.47 -29.61
C ILE A 8 2.48 44.99 -29.50
N PHE A 9 3.63 44.65 -30.09
CA PHE A 9 4.15 43.27 -29.95
C PHE A 9 4.63 42.95 -28.52
N PHE A 10 5.23 43.93 -27.81
CA PHE A 10 5.64 43.76 -26.41
C PHE A 10 4.43 43.72 -25.48
N ALA A 11 3.37 44.47 -25.74
CA ALA A 11 2.13 44.44 -24.95
C ALA A 11 1.38 43.09 -25.18
N LEU A 12 1.40 42.52 -26.38
CA LEU A 12 0.78 41.22 -26.67
C LEU A 12 1.56 40.05 -26.02
N VAL A 13 2.88 40.13 -25.98
CA VAL A 13 3.73 39.11 -25.32
C VAL A 13 3.62 39.20 -23.81
N LEU A 14 3.45 40.41 -23.23
CA LEU A 14 3.19 40.55 -21.78
C LEU A 14 1.77 40.12 -21.37
N CYS A 15 0.78 40.24 -22.25
CA CYS A 15 -0.58 39.76 -21.99
C CYS A 15 -0.70 38.24 -22.09
N LEU A 16 0.19 37.55 -22.86
CA LEU A 16 0.23 36.08 -22.89
C LEU A 16 0.99 35.50 -21.68
N ALA A 17 1.81 36.31 -20.99
CA ALA A 17 2.52 35.89 -19.77
C ALA A 17 1.71 36.09 -18.48
N MET A 18 0.53 36.72 -18.55
CA MET A 18 -0.45 36.81 -17.46
C MET A 18 -1.69 35.97 -17.80
N VAL A 19 -1.51 34.71 -18.14
CA VAL A 19 -2.53 33.75 -17.81
C VAL A 19 -2.50 33.70 -16.29
N PRO A 20 -3.57 34.10 -15.57
CA PRO A 20 -3.58 33.88 -14.15
C PRO A 20 -3.33 32.40 -13.97
N ILE A 21 -2.28 32.03 -13.23
CA ILE A 21 -2.23 30.76 -12.55
C ILE A 21 -3.50 30.82 -11.71
N SER A 22 -4.57 30.24 -12.27
CA SER A 22 -5.85 30.16 -11.56
C SER A 22 -5.50 29.44 -10.27
N ALA A 23 -5.65 30.17 -9.18
CA ALA A 23 -5.59 29.60 -7.86
C ALA A 23 -6.45 28.33 -7.87
N PHE A 24 -5.82 27.18 -7.80
CA PHE A 24 -6.46 25.90 -7.51
C PHE A 24 -6.90 25.86 -6.05
N ALA A 25 -7.20 27.02 -5.46
CA ALA A 25 -7.62 27.16 -4.09
C ALA A 25 -9.10 26.83 -3.94
N ALA A 26 -9.42 25.93 -3.03
CA ALA A 26 -10.75 25.65 -2.47
C ALA A 26 -11.84 25.31 -3.50
N GLY A 27 -11.56 24.44 -4.48
CA GLY A 27 -12.52 23.99 -5.49
C GLY A 27 -12.32 22.56 -5.93
N LYS A 28 -13.31 22.03 -6.63
CA LYS A 28 -13.22 20.70 -7.26
C LYS A 28 -12.30 20.78 -8.48
N THR A 29 -11.18 20.03 -8.45
CA THR A 29 -10.26 19.88 -9.58
C THR A 29 -10.61 18.64 -10.38
N ALA A 30 -10.90 18.77 -11.67
CA ALA A 30 -11.21 17.66 -12.55
C ALA A 30 -10.02 17.35 -13.47
N ILE A 31 -9.57 16.10 -13.46
CA ILE A 31 -8.48 15.58 -14.30
C ILE A 31 -9.09 14.77 -15.43
N ARG A 32 -8.97 15.24 -16.67
CA ARG A 32 -9.51 14.60 -17.88
C ARG A 32 -8.45 14.22 -18.87
N THR A 33 -7.24 14.78 -18.73
CA THR A 33 -6.11 14.59 -19.62
C THR A 33 -4.83 14.36 -18.85
N VAL A 34 -3.81 13.84 -19.51
CA VAL A 34 -2.47 13.70 -18.93
C VAL A 34 -1.91 15.08 -18.53
N ASP A 35 -2.16 16.12 -19.31
CA ASP A 35 -1.73 17.48 -18.98
C ASP A 35 -2.40 17.99 -17.69
N ASP A 36 -3.69 17.73 -17.47
CA ASP A 36 -4.36 18.07 -16.21
C ASP A 36 -3.71 17.36 -15.03
N LEU A 37 -3.37 16.07 -15.18
CA LEU A 37 -2.69 15.29 -14.14
C LEU A 37 -1.31 15.88 -13.82
N LEU A 38 -0.53 16.22 -14.83
CA LEU A 38 0.80 16.82 -14.65
C LEU A 38 0.73 18.22 -14.01
N GLN A 39 -0.31 19.00 -14.35
CA GLN A 39 -0.56 20.30 -13.69
C GLN A 39 -0.95 20.11 -12.24
N PHE A 40 -1.80 19.13 -11.91
CA PHE A 40 -2.14 18.78 -10.53
C PHE A 40 -0.90 18.35 -9.75
N ALA A 41 -0.07 17.45 -10.30
CA ALA A 41 1.18 17.03 -9.66
C ALA A 41 2.08 18.22 -9.33
N LYS A 42 2.25 19.13 -10.30
CA LYS A 42 3.03 20.36 -10.11
C LYS A 42 2.43 21.29 -9.04
N ALA A 43 1.11 21.39 -8.96
CA ALA A 43 0.45 22.21 -7.93
C ALA A 43 0.68 21.65 -6.53
N VAL A 44 0.65 20.32 -6.37
CA VAL A 44 1.03 19.67 -5.10
C VAL A 44 2.49 19.94 -4.77
N ASP A 45 3.39 19.78 -5.74
CA ASP A 45 4.83 20.02 -5.56
C ASP A 45 5.18 21.50 -5.26
N ASN A 46 4.29 22.42 -5.59
CA ASN A 46 4.39 23.84 -5.22
C ASN A 46 3.77 24.18 -3.85
N GLY A 47 3.22 23.18 -3.13
CA GLY A 47 2.59 23.38 -1.82
C GLY A 47 1.17 23.92 -1.85
N GLU A 48 0.50 23.90 -3.01
CA GLU A 48 -0.88 24.43 -3.12
C GLU A 48 -1.92 23.56 -2.41
N TYR A 49 -1.52 22.35 -1.94
CA TYR A 49 -2.37 21.37 -1.26
C TYR A 49 -1.96 21.06 0.18
N ASP A 50 -0.90 21.67 0.71
CA ASP A 50 -0.35 21.34 2.03
C ASP A 50 -1.36 21.52 3.19
N ASP A 51 -2.20 22.55 3.10
CA ASP A 51 -3.20 22.87 4.12
C ASP A 51 -4.65 22.62 3.65
N GLU A 52 -4.85 22.04 2.46
CA GLU A 52 -6.14 21.92 1.78
C GLU A 52 -6.81 20.55 2.00
N THR A 53 -7.17 20.23 3.26
CA THR A 53 -7.82 18.97 3.62
C THR A 53 -9.20 18.75 2.98
N ASP A 54 -9.88 19.82 2.58
CA ASP A 54 -11.19 19.79 1.94
C ASP A 54 -11.10 19.85 0.40
N ALA A 55 -9.90 20.00 -0.16
CA ALA A 55 -9.73 20.00 -1.61
C ALA A 55 -10.22 18.66 -2.20
N VAL A 56 -10.97 18.76 -3.29
CA VAL A 56 -11.49 17.60 -4.03
C VAL A 56 -10.86 17.55 -5.41
N VAL A 57 -10.15 16.47 -5.67
CA VAL A 57 -9.59 16.15 -6.99
C VAL A 57 -10.29 14.94 -7.55
N SER A 58 -10.77 14.99 -8.77
CA SER A 58 -11.45 13.87 -9.41
C SER A 58 -10.85 13.51 -10.75
N LEU A 59 -10.53 12.25 -10.94
CA LEU A 59 -10.22 11.68 -12.24
C LEU A 59 -11.55 11.45 -12.98
N GLU A 60 -11.68 11.99 -14.17
CA GLU A 60 -12.93 11.97 -14.95
C GLU A 60 -12.75 11.28 -16.32
N ALA A 61 -11.61 10.66 -16.54
CA ALA A 61 -11.29 9.85 -17.71
C ALA A 61 -10.17 8.88 -17.40
N ASP A 62 -10.12 7.78 -18.15
CA ASP A 62 -8.94 6.91 -18.17
C ASP A 62 -7.77 7.66 -18.81
N LEU A 63 -6.57 7.48 -18.24
CA LEU A 63 -5.35 8.14 -18.73
C LEU A 63 -4.31 7.11 -19.14
N ASP A 64 -3.67 7.35 -20.28
CA ASP A 64 -2.54 6.57 -20.76
C ASP A 64 -1.24 7.37 -20.60
N LEU A 65 -0.34 6.90 -19.74
CA LEU A 65 0.94 7.55 -19.45
C LEU A 65 2.10 7.00 -20.28
N THR A 66 1.83 6.39 -21.44
CA THR A 66 2.87 5.89 -22.33
C THR A 66 3.92 6.97 -22.64
N GLY A 67 5.19 6.68 -22.31
CA GLY A 67 6.32 7.57 -22.56
C GLY A 67 6.52 8.66 -21.51
N ILE A 68 5.75 8.66 -20.43
CA ILE A 68 5.95 9.55 -19.29
C ILE A 68 6.83 8.86 -18.25
N ALA A 69 8.00 9.42 -17.99
CA ALA A 69 8.82 9.03 -16.85
C ALA A 69 8.19 9.59 -15.56
N TRP A 70 7.51 8.73 -14.82
CA TRP A 70 6.73 9.19 -13.68
C TRP A 70 7.61 9.68 -12.53
N ALA A 71 7.34 10.91 -12.06
CA ALA A 71 7.78 11.41 -10.77
C ALA A 71 6.60 11.40 -9.80
N PRO A 72 6.78 10.94 -8.55
CA PRO A 72 5.66 10.86 -7.59
C PRO A 72 5.07 12.23 -7.30
N ILE A 73 3.75 12.29 -7.15
CA ILE A 73 3.06 13.51 -6.70
C ILE A 73 3.42 13.79 -5.24
N GLY A 74 3.78 15.04 -4.91
CA GLY A 74 4.18 15.44 -3.56
C GLY A 74 5.53 14.84 -3.16
N SER A 75 6.54 15.04 -3.99
CA SER A 75 7.88 14.47 -3.82
C SER A 75 8.97 15.50 -3.61
N VAL A 76 8.63 16.67 -3.10
CA VAL A 76 9.60 17.75 -2.85
C VAL A 76 10.16 17.65 -1.44
N PHE A 77 11.46 17.35 -1.36
CA PHE A 77 12.20 17.18 -0.11
C PHE A 77 13.26 18.28 0.03
N ALA A 78 13.50 18.71 1.26
CA ALA A 78 14.64 19.56 1.61
C ALA A 78 15.95 18.75 1.60
N ASP A 79 17.09 19.45 1.64
CA ASP A 79 18.43 18.83 1.64
C ASP A 79 18.66 17.89 2.85
N ASP A 80 17.93 18.07 3.94
CA ASP A 80 17.97 17.22 5.13
C ASP A 80 17.02 16.00 5.06
N GLY A 81 16.30 15.86 3.95
CA GLY A 81 15.32 14.79 3.74
C GLY A 81 13.94 15.06 4.30
N THR A 82 13.68 16.28 4.81
CA THR A 82 12.34 16.68 5.25
C THR A 82 11.44 16.88 4.05
N LEU A 83 10.26 16.21 4.03
CA LEU A 83 9.24 16.45 3.02
C LEU A 83 8.68 17.86 3.17
N LEU A 84 8.68 18.62 2.09
CA LEU A 84 8.22 20.00 2.07
C LEU A 84 6.77 20.13 1.64
N HIS A 85 6.36 19.36 0.64
CA HIS A 85 5.05 19.44 0.01
C HIS A 85 4.43 18.07 -0.19
N TYR A 86 3.13 17.95 0.09
CA TYR A 86 2.40 16.70 0.07
C TYR A 86 0.91 16.92 -0.21
N PHE A 87 0.21 15.85 -0.55
CA PHE A 87 -1.24 15.91 -0.77
C PHE A 87 -2.01 15.58 0.52
N ARG A 88 -2.98 16.44 0.87
CA ARG A 88 -3.87 16.27 2.04
C ARG A 88 -5.37 16.26 1.71
N GLY A 89 -5.73 16.37 0.46
CA GLY A 89 -7.12 16.44 0.02
C GLY A 89 -7.77 15.07 -0.19
N LYS A 90 -8.85 15.10 -0.95
CA LYS A 90 -9.59 13.93 -1.40
C LYS A 90 -9.34 13.71 -2.88
N PHE A 91 -8.81 12.54 -3.23
CA PHE A 91 -8.60 12.13 -4.62
C PHE A 91 -9.55 11.00 -4.98
N TYR A 92 -10.50 11.29 -5.85
CA TYR A 92 -11.49 10.33 -6.33
C TYR A 92 -11.13 9.86 -7.73
N GLY A 93 -10.72 8.60 -7.85
CA GLY A 93 -10.42 7.93 -9.13
C GLY A 93 -11.68 7.64 -9.94
N ASN A 94 -12.86 7.61 -9.31
CA ASN A 94 -14.18 7.36 -9.92
C ASN A 94 -14.26 6.07 -10.75
N GLY A 95 -13.41 5.08 -10.44
CA GLY A 95 -13.30 3.83 -11.18
C GLY A 95 -12.48 3.93 -12.46
N HIS A 96 -11.86 5.06 -12.73
CA HIS A 96 -10.98 5.24 -13.88
C HIS A 96 -9.60 4.61 -13.66
N THR A 97 -8.95 4.33 -14.79
CA THR A 97 -7.64 3.69 -14.84
C THR A 97 -6.57 4.67 -15.31
N ILE A 98 -5.43 4.66 -14.61
CA ILE A 98 -4.18 5.23 -15.08
C ILE A 98 -3.31 4.08 -15.55
N SER A 99 -3.06 4.01 -16.86
CA SER A 99 -2.36 2.89 -17.50
C SER A 99 -0.97 3.28 -18.00
N ASN A 100 -0.14 2.26 -18.26
CA ASN A 100 1.22 2.39 -18.79
C ASN A 100 2.14 3.26 -17.91
N LEU A 101 1.90 3.25 -16.59
CA LEU A 101 2.70 4.00 -15.63
C LEU A 101 4.02 3.29 -15.41
N ASP A 102 5.12 3.93 -15.82
CA ASP A 102 6.48 3.39 -15.66
C ASP A 102 7.22 4.12 -14.54
N PHE A 103 7.42 3.40 -13.45
CA PHE A 103 8.12 3.91 -12.27
C PHE A 103 9.65 3.77 -12.35
N SER A 104 10.17 3.06 -13.36
CA SER A 104 11.55 2.53 -13.34
C SER A 104 12.62 3.60 -13.43
N GLU A 105 12.38 4.69 -14.16
CA GLU A 105 13.41 5.72 -14.42
C GLU A 105 13.80 6.49 -13.16
N ASN A 106 12.81 6.76 -12.29
CA ASN A 106 13.01 7.61 -11.12
C ASN A 106 13.20 6.83 -9.80
N TYR A 107 12.92 5.53 -9.81
CA TYR A 107 13.05 4.71 -8.61
C TYR A 107 14.49 4.68 -8.05
N GLY A 108 14.60 4.80 -6.74
CA GLY A 108 15.88 4.71 -6.02
C GLY A 108 16.81 5.90 -6.20
N LYS A 109 16.35 7.00 -6.80
CA LYS A 109 17.05 8.28 -6.75
C LYS A 109 16.98 8.80 -5.32
N THR A 110 18.08 9.40 -4.85
CA THR A 110 18.19 9.86 -3.45
C THR A 110 17.19 10.94 -3.06
N GLU A 111 16.68 11.66 -4.04
CA GLU A 111 15.64 12.66 -3.85
C GLU A 111 14.24 12.08 -3.60
N TYR A 112 14.03 10.77 -3.78
CA TYR A 112 12.72 10.12 -3.61
C TYR A 112 12.79 8.98 -2.58
N PRO A 113 12.79 9.26 -1.26
CA PRO A 113 12.81 8.22 -0.23
C PRO A 113 11.48 7.46 -0.13
N SER A 114 10.39 8.04 -0.62
CA SER A 114 9.07 7.44 -0.79
C SER A 114 8.61 7.58 -2.23
N PHE A 115 8.00 6.54 -2.79
CA PHE A 115 7.75 6.46 -4.22
C PHE A 115 6.44 5.73 -4.53
N GLY A 116 5.68 6.26 -5.49
CA GLY A 116 4.42 5.70 -5.93
C GLY A 116 3.70 6.61 -6.93
N PHE A 117 2.40 6.47 -7.08
CA PHE A 117 1.61 7.49 -7.75
C PHE A 117 1.66 8.79 -6.94
N PHE A 118 1.41 8.71 -5.61
CA PHE A 118 1.81 9.72 -4.65
C PHE A 118 3.11 9.29 -3.94
N SER A 119 4.00 10.25 -3.64
CA SER A 119 5.15 10.02 -2.77
C SER A 119 4.65 9.76 -1.35
N GLU A 120 4.08 10.76 -0.73
CA GLU A 120 3.50 10.69 0.59
C GLU A 120 2.16 11.43 0.64
N VAL A 121 1.22 10.91 1.44
CA VAL A 121 -0.07 11.54 1.67
C VAL A 121 -0.36 11.62 3.17
N TYR A 122 -0.91 12.75 3.60
CA TYR A 122 -1.19 13.04 5.00
C TYR A 122 -2.65 13.46 5.19
N ASP A 123 -3.37 12.85 6.13
CA ASP A 123 -4.79 13.14 6.40
C ASP A 123 -5.64 13.16 5.12
N ALA A 124 -5.28 12.35 4.13
CA ALA A 124 -5.88 12.32 2.80
C ALA A 124 -6.88 11.16 2.64
N GLU A 125 -7.79 11.32 1.68
CA GLU A 125 -8.68 10.25 1.22
C GLU A 125 -8.42 9.95 -0.26
N ILE A 126 -8.05 8.72 -0.60
CA ILE A 126 -7.86 8.27 -1.98
C ILE A 126 -8.81 7.12 -2.24
N SER A 127 -9.61 7.21 -3.31
CA SER A 127 -10.60 6.16 -3.60
C SER A 127 -10.82 5.90 -5.07
N GLY A 128 -11.18 4.64 -5.38
CA GLY A 128 -11.70 4.23 -6.69
C GLY A 128 -10.69 4.40 -7.84
N LEU A 129 -9.39 4.22 -7.60
CA LEU A 129 -8.32 4.40 -8.57
C LEU A 129 -7.72 3.06 -8.98
N THR A 130 -7.65 2.80 -10.28
CA THR A 130 -6.88 1.67 -10.83
C THR A 130 -5.57 2.17 -11.41
N ILE A 131 -4.45 1.55 -11.01
CA ILE A 131 -3.12 1.85 -11.54
C ILE A 131 -2.57 0.60 -12.22
N GLN A 132 -2.21 0.73 -13.50
CA GLN A 132 -1.58 -0.32 -14.28
C GLN A 132 -0.22 0.14 -14.79
N GLY A 133 0.79 -0.73 -14.66
CA GLY A 133 2.12 -0.35 -15.08
C GLY A 133 3.21 -1.32 -14.66
N LYS A 134 4.42 -0.79 -14.51
CA LYS A 134 5.58 -1.60 -14.12
C LYS A 134 6.58 -0.79 -13.30
N LEU A 135 7.38 -1.53 -12.55
CA LEU A 135 8.60 -1.05 -11.93
C LEU A 135 9.70 -2.10 -12.12
N ASP A 136 10.64 -1.78 -13.03
CA ASP A 136 11.87 -2.55 -13.21
C ASP A 136 12.99 -1.83 -12.44
N VAL A 137 13.49 -2.43 -11.38
CA VAL A 137 14.46 -1.77 -10.50
C VAL A 137 15.82 -1.65 -11.19
N SER A 138 16.26 -0.42 -11.42
CA SER A 138 17.54 -0.09 -12.04
C SER A 138 18.58 0.50 -11.06
N ASN A 139 18.13 1.00 -9.91
CA ASN A 139 18.97 1.67 -8.91
C ASN A 139 18.88 0.96 -7.56
N SER A 140 19.99 0.94 -6.82
CA SER A 140 20.00 0.51 -5.42
C SER A 140 19.61 1.70 -4.53
N GLY A 141 18.83 1.44 -3.48
CA GLY A 141 18.42 2.49 -2.55
C GLY A 141 17.51 1.98 -1.45
N TYR A 142 17.12 2.88 -0.55
CA TYR A 142 16.09 2.64 0.45
C TYR A 142 14.86 3.46 0.07
N VAL A 143 13.79 2.79 -0.33
CA VAL A 143 12.58 3.44 -0.85
C VAL A 143 11.33 2.76 -0.30
N TYR A 144 10.42 3.54 0.27
CA TYR A 144 9.06 3.08 0.54
C TYR A 144 8.26 3.13 -0.76
N PHE A 145 8.19 2.01 -1.49
CA PHE A 145 7.41 1.94 -2.70
C PHE A 145 6.00 1.40 -2.42
N GLY A 146 5.01 2.17 -2.87
CA GLY A 146 3.61 1.74 -2.95
C GLY A 146 2.99 2.25 -4.25
N THR A 147 2.30 1.39 -4.99
CA THR A 147 1.76 1.76 -6.31
C THR A 147 0.81 2.95 -6.22
N VAL A 148 0.01 3.06 -5.15
CA VAL A 148 -0.86 4.21 -4.89
C VAL A 148 -0.11 5.28 -4.09
N ALA A 149 0.53 4.90 -2.97
CA ALA A 149 1.28 5.84 -2.15
C ALA A 149 2.50 5.16 -1.52
N GLY A 150 3.65 5.81 -1.58
CA GLY A 150 4.86 5.36 -0.88
C GLY A 150 4.64 5.35 0.63
N VAL A 151 4.11 6.44 1.17
CA VAL A 151 3.71 6.58 2.58
C VAL A 151 2.28 7.15 2.67
N ALA A 152 1.47 6.58 3.55
CA ALA A 152 0.17 7.11 3.93
C ALA A 152 0.12 7.30 5.45
N ALA A 153 -0.04 8.54 5.92
CA ALA A 153 -0.12 8.87 7.33
C ALA A 153 -1.47 9.56 7.67
N GLY A 154 -2.17 9.08 8.68
CA GLY A 154 -3.49 9.59 9.06
C GLY A 154 -4.54 9.47 7.95
N SER A 155 -4.29 8.65 6.95
CA SER A 155 -4.99 8.69 5.67
C SER A 155 -5.89 7.48 5.45
N LYS A 156 -6.78 7.59 4.45
CA LYS A 156 -7.64 6.51 4.02
C LYS A 156 -7.43 6.20 2.53
N ILE A 157 -7.13 4.94 2.21
CA ILE A 157 -7.07 4.45 0.83
C ILE A 157 -8.13 3.36 0.68
N THR A 158 -9.08 3.56 -0.24
CA THR A 158 -10.20 2.63 -0.40
C THR A 158 -10.51 2.35 -1.87
N ASP A 159 -10.96 1.13 -2.17
CA ASP A 159 -11.37 0.70 -3.51
C ASP A 159 -10.34 0.97 -4.62
N CYS A 160 -9.06 0.88 -4.27
CA CYS A 160 -7.98 1.04 -5.24
C CYS A 160 -7.47 -0.32 -5.73
N VAL A 161 -7.14 -0.39 -7.01
CA VAL A 161 -6.58 -1.58 -7.65
C VAL A 161 -5.17 -1.29 -8.16
N SER A 162 -4.24 -2.16 -7.82
CA SER A 162 -2.87 -2.16 -8.34
C SER A 162 -2.69 -3.34 -9.28
N ASP A 163 -2.45 -3.06 -10.58
CA ASP A 163 -1.99 -4.03 -11.57
C ASP A 163 -0.62 -3.57 -12.08
N VAL A 164 0.33 -3.49 -11.15
CA VAL A 164 1.70 -3.07 -11.41
C VAL A 164 2.64 -4.22 -11.16
N SER A 165 3.42 -4.62 -12.18
CA SER A 165 4.48 -5.60 -12.00
C SER A 165 5.73 -4.95 -11.40
N PHE A 166 6.28 -5.57 -10.37
CA PHE A 166 7.56 -5.20 -9.77
C PHE A 166 8.59 -6.29 -10.02
N THR A 167 9.75 -5.91 -10.57
CA THR A 167 10.84 -6.86 -10.80
C THR A 167 12.17 -6.28 -10.34
N ASP A 168 12.85 -6.99 -9.44
CA ASP A 168 14.26 -6.77 -9.09
C ASP A 168 15.08 -8.03 -9.38
N THR A 169 16.05 -7.92 -10.26
CA THR A 169 16.90 -9.05 -10.64
C THR A 169 18.36 -8.89 -10.24
N ASP A 170 18.84 -7.65 -10.09
CA ASP A 170 20.26 -7.37 -10.03
C ASP A 170 20.69 -6.36 -8.97
N LYS A 171 19.78 -5.65 -8.35
CA LYS A 171 20.11 -4.53 -7.46
C LYS A 171 19.86 -4.89 -5.99
N TYR A 172 20.66 -4.29 -5.15
CA TYR A 172 20.46 -4.38 -3.71
C TYR A 172 19.47 -3.29 -3.31
N ILE A 173 18.24 -3.69 -2.98
CA ILE A 173 17.18 -2.78 -2.59
C ILE A 173 16.85 -2.91 -1.11
N ASN A 174 16.40 -1.81 -0.51
CA ASN A 174 15.81 -1.79 0.82
C ASN A 174 14.52 -0.99 0.77
N GLY A 175 13.62 -1.20 1.72
CA GLY A 175 12.34 -0.47 1.78
C GLY A 175 11.14 -1.37 1.64
N THR A 176 10.18 -0.99 0.82
CA THR A 176 8.93 -1.74 0.66
C THR A 176 8.55 -1.95 -0.80
N VAL A 177 7.70 -2.95 -1.05
CA VAL A 177 6.88 -3.05 -2.26
C VAL A 177 5.47 -3.50 -1.88
N ALA A 178 4.46 -2.71 -2.30
CA ALA A 178 3.07 -2.97 -2.00
C ALA A 178 2.13 -2.06 -2.84
N LEU A 179 0.82 -2.11 -2.59
CA LEU A 179 -0.12 -1.07 -3.04
C LEU A 179 0.12 0.23 -2.24
N CYS A 180 0.32 0.14 -0.92
CA CYS A 180 0.79 1.22 -0.04
C CYS A 180 2.08 0.78 0.65
N GLY A 181 3.18 1.51 0.45
CA GLY A 181 4.49 1.14 0.97
C GLY A 181 4.53 1.12 2.50
N TYR A 182 4.17 2.22 3.13
CA TYR A 182 4.09 2.35 4.58
C TYR A 182 2.79 3.05 5.00
N ALA A 183 1.98 2.37 5.78
CA ALA A 183 0.75 2.89 6.37
C ALA A 183 0.97 3.21 7.85
N ILE A 184 0.74 4.46 8.26
CA ILE A 184 0.88 4.96 9.64
C ILE A 184 -0.45 5.57 10.05
N ASP A 185 -1.04 5.17 11.19
CA ASP A 185 -2.30 5.70 11.69
C ASP A 185 -3.42 5.73 10.63
N SER A 186 -3.40 4.77 9.69
CA SER A 186 -4.17 4.82 8.44
C SER A 186 -5.13 3.64 8.29
N THR A 187 -6.10 3.80 7.40
CA THR A 187 -7.01 2.72 7.00
C THR A 187 -6.88 2.42 5.51
N ILE A 188 -6.56 1.17 5.19
CA ILE A 188 -6.50 0.66 3.83
C ILE A 188 -7.60 -0.39 3.69
N GLU A 189 -8.59 -0.13 2.84
CA GLU A 189 -9.75 -1.02 2.76
C GLU A 189 -10.30 -1.19 1.34
N TYR A 190 -10.91 -2.33 1.05
CA TYR A 190 -11.48 -2.69 -0.26
C TYR A 190 -10.47 -2.57 -1.41
N CYS A 191 -9.18 -2.67 -1.13
CA CYS A 191 -8.14 -2.57 -2.13
C CYS A 191 -7.72 -3.95 -2.64
N GLN A 192 -7.25 -4.00 -3.89
CA GLN A 192 -6.80 -5.23 -4.52
C GLN A 192 -5.45 -5.04 -5.20
N ASN A 193 -4.55 -6.01 -5.01
CA ASN A 193 -3.35 -6.17 -5.83
C ASN A 193 -3.53 -7.33 -6.80
N GLU A 194 -3.32 -7.06 -8.08
CA GLU A 194 -3.33 -8.02 -9.18
C GLU A 194 -1.92 -8.17 -9.80
N GLY A 195 -1.05 -7.20 -9.52
CA GLY A 195 0.31 -7.17 -10.05
C GLY A 195 1.24 -8.17 -9.37
N ASN A 196 2.19 -8.70 -10.12
CA ASN A 196 3.18 -9.66 -9.64
C ASN A 196 4.40 -8.95 -9.08
N PHE A 197 4.88 -9.37 -7.90
CA PHE A 197 6.06 -8.82 -7.26
C PHE A 197 7.18 -9.86 -7.20
N SER A 198 8.36 -9.49 -7.70
CA SER A 198 9.51 -10.38 -7.76
C SER A 198 10.77 -9.70 -7.25
N VAL A 199 11.27 -10.14 -6.09
CA VAL A 199 12.55 -9.74 -5.49
C VAL A 199 13.46 -10.95 -5.46
N MET A 200 14.46 -10.98 -6.36
CA MET A 200 15.27 -12.15 -6.63
C MET A 200 16.59 -12.18 -5.86
N LYS A 201 16.92 -11.13 -5.12
CA LYS A 201 18.17 -11.04 -4.35
C LYS A 201 17.94 -10.89 -2.86
N ASP A 202 18.91 -11.36 -2.10
CA ASP A 202 18.99 -11.19 -0.64
C ASP A 202 19.00 -9.70 -0.29
N THR A 203 17.99 -9.27 0.44
CA THR A 203 17.81 -7.91 0.94
C THR A 203 17.69 -7.97 2.45
N SER A 204 18.47 -7.16 3.17
CA SER A 204 18.50 -7.20 4.63
C SER A 204 17.39 -6.40 5.31
N ARG A 205 16.75 -5.49 4.59
CA ARG A 205 15.72 -4.58 5.10
C ARG A 205 14.67 -4.31 4.03
N PHE A 206 13.83 -5.28 3.80
CA PHE A 206 12.79 -5.16 2.79
C PHE A 206 11.49 -5.82 3.27
N TRP A 207 10.39 -5.12 3.06
CA TRP A 207 9.04 -5.57 3.41
C TRP A 207 8.18 -5.67 2.15
N MET A 208 7.72 -6.85 1.85
CA MET A 208 6.85 -7.10 0.72
C MET A 208 5.45 -7.48 1.21
N GLY A 209 4.47 -6.70 0.80
CA GLY A 209 3.05 -7.01 1.01
C GLY A 209 2.25 -6.80 -0.26
N GLY A 210 1.25 -7.62 -0.53
CA GLY A 210 0.37 -7.35 -1.68
C GLY A 210 -0.35 -6.00 -1.53
N ILE A 211 -0.74 -5.66 -0.31
CA ILE A 211 -1.51 -4.44 -0.01
C ILE A 211 -0.66 -3.41 0.76
N VAL A 212 0.00 -3.81 1.83
CA VAL A 212 0.83 -2.89 2.63
C VAL A 212 2.19 -3.51 2.89
N GLY A 213 3.28 -2.77 2.65
CA GLY A 213 4.62 -3.22 2.98
C GLY A 213 4.84 -3.25 4.49
N LEU A 214 4.66 -2.12 5.15
CA LEU A 214 4.76 -1.96 6.60
C LEU A 214 3.51 -1.25 7.14
N ALA A 215 2.82 -1.84 8.11
CA ALA A 215 1.65 -1.26 8.76
C ALA A 215 1.95 -0.95 10.23
N GLN A 216 1.79 0.31 10.62
CA GLN A 216 1.96 0.80 11.98
C GLN A 216 0.69 1.50 12.46
N ASN A 217 0.13 1.04 13.58
CA ASN A 217 -1.12 1.58 14.16
C ASN A 217 -2.25 1.73 13.12
N SER A 218 -2.30 0.80 12.15
CA SER A 218 -3.14 0.91 10.97
C SER A 218 -4.09 -0.28 10.82
N THR A 219 -5.18 -0.08 10.10
CA THR A 219 -6.13 -1.14 9.79
C THR A 219 -6.12 -1.45 8.30
N VAL A 220 -5.86 -2.72 7.96
CA VAL A 220 -5.98 -3.26 6.61
C VAL A 220 -7.17 -4.21 6.59
N GLN A 221 -8.24 -3.85 5.86
CA GLN A 221 -9.45 -4.66 5.89
C GLN A 221 -10.13 -4.77 4.53
N TYR A 222 -10.82 -5.90 4.31
CA TYR A 222 -11.51 -6.15 3.04
C TYR A 222 -10.59 -5.98 1.82
N CYS A 223 -9.33 -6.43 1.93
CA CYS A 223 -8.36 -6.32 0.86
C CYS A 223 -8.02 -7.70 0.30
N ALA A 224 -7.60 -7.74 -0.95
CA ALA A 224 -7.23 -8.98 -1.63
C ALA A 224 -5.90 -8.86 -2.37
N ASN A 225 -5.09 -9.91 -2.32
CA ASN A 225 -3.96 -10.08 -3.20
C ASN A 225 -4.18 -11.31 -4.09
N THR A 226 -4.21 -11.10 -5.39
CA THR A 226 -4.28 -12.16 -6.41
C THR A 226 -3.01 -12.28 -7.24
N GLY A 227 -2.11 -11.29 -7.12
CA GLY A 227 -0.81 -11.28 -7.78
C GLY A 227 0.18 -12.26 -7.14
N ASP A 228 1.05 -12.82 -7.95
CA ASP A 228 2.09 -13.74 -7.52
C ASP A 228 3.24 -12.98 -6.84
N MET A 229 3.85 -13.62 -5.83
CA MET A 229 4.93 -13.03 -5.06
C MET A 229 6.13 -13.98 -4.99
N THR A 230 7.25 -13.57 -5.58
CA THR A 230 8.53 -14.27 -5.48
C THR A 230 9.50 -13.44 -4.66
N SER A 231 10.07 -14.01 -3.60
CA SER A 231 10.76 -13.17 -2.63
C SER A 231 11.96 -13.83 -1.96
N TRP A 232 13.06 -13.07 -1.96
CA TRP A 232 14.21 -13.30 -1.10
C TRP A 232 14.28 -12.28 0.05
N THR A 233 13.15 -11.73 0.47
CA THR A 233 13.12 -10.68 1.50
C THR A 233 12.83 -11.26 2.89
N PRO A 234 13.31 -10.59 3.96
CA PRO A 234 13.08 -11.08 5.31
C PRO A 234 11.63 -11.00 5.79
N HIS A 235 10.78 -10.16 5.19
CA HIS A 235 9.41 -9.95 5.64
C HIS A 235 8.46 -9.93 4.44
N THR A 236 7.83 -11.04 4.15
CA THR A 236 6.89 -11.17 3.03
C THR A 236 5.55 -11.72 3.49
N GLY A 237 4.48 -10.99 3.22
CA GLY A 237 3.12 -11.43 3.45
C GLY A 237 2.21 -11.19 2.25
N GLY A 238 1.29 -12.09 1.99
CA GLY A 238 0.35 -11.94 0.89
C GLY A 238 -0.47 -10.65 0.98
N ILE A 239 -0.73 -10.15 2.18
CA ILE A 239 -1.42 -8.88 2.43
C ILE A 239 -0.48 -7.83 3.03
N VAL A 240 0.22 -8.14 4.13
CA VAL A 240 1.10 -7.18 4.82
C VAL A 240 2.48 -7.79 5.04
N GLY A 241 3.55 -7.09 4.65
CA GLY A 241 4.93 -7.51 4.89
C GLY A 241 5.26 -7.55 6.39
N GLU A 242 5.01 -6.48 7.10
CA GLU A 242 5.17 -6.41 8.56
C GLU A 242 4.02 -5.68 9.23
N LEU A 243 3.45 -6.30 10.25
CA LEU A 243 2.35 -5.79 11.06
C LEU A 243 2.88 -5.36 12.43
N TYR A 244 2.85 -4.06 12.71
CA TYR A 244 3.51 -3.45 13.86
C TYR A 244 2.54 -2.55 14.64
N GLN A 245 2.74 -2.38 15.96
CA GLN A 245 1.97 -1.51 16.86
C GLN A 245 0.46 -1.48 16.56
N ASP A 246 -0.34 -2.12 17.38
CA ASP A 246 -1.82 -2.11 17.35
C ASP A 246 -2.51 -2.23 15.96
N SER A 247 -1.71 -2.60 14.92
CA SER A 247 -2.24 -2.76 13.57
C SER A 247 -3.07 -4.02 13.42
N LYS A 248 -3.99 -4.00 12.44
CA LYS A 248 -4.95 -5.09 12.25
C LYS A 248 -5.09 -5.47 10.77
N ILE A 249 -5.24 -6.77 10.52
CA ILE A 249 -5.66 -7.33 9.23
C ILE A 249 -7.00 -8.04 9.44
N ILE A 250 -8.04 -7.61 8.72
CA ILE A 250 -9.41 -8.08 8.94
C ILE A 250 -10.11 -8.38 7.63
N ASN A 251 -10.71 -9.57 7.49
CA ASN A 251 -11.48 -9.95 6.30
C ASN A 251 -10.69 -9.79 4.99
N CYS A 252 -9.41 -10.12 4.99
CA CYS A 252 -8.54 -10.06 3.84
C CYS A 252 -8.22 -11.47 3.32
N TYR A 253 -7.89 -11.58 2.04
CA TYR A 253 -7.43 -12.85 1.51
C TYR A 253 -6.28 -12.70 0.50
N SER A 254 -5.48 -13.77 0.37
CA SER A 254 -4.49 -13.89 -0.70
C SER A 254 -4.65 -15.23 -1.42
N THR A 255 -4.62 -15.17 -2.75
CA THR A 255 -4.73 -16.34 -3.63
C THR A 255 -3.59 -16.44 -4.65
N GLY A 256 -2.72 -15.43 -4.72
CA GLY A 256 -1.53 -15.46 -5.55
C GLY A 256 -0.56 -16.55 -5.13
N LYS A 257 0.24 -17.05 -6.07
CA LYS A 257 1.32 -17.98 -5.79
C LYS A 257 2.42 -17.27 -5.03
N MET A 258 2.92 -17.92 -3.98
CA MET A 258 3.98 -17.39 -3.12
C MET A 258 5.21 -18.27 -3.17
N VAL A 259 6.36 -17.71 -3.58
CA VAL A 259 7.63 -18.43 -3.78
C VAL A 259 8.71 -17.83 -2.89
N PRO A 260 8.98 -18.40 -1.70
CA PRO A 260 10.13 -17.97 -0.90
C PRO A 260 11.43 -18.48 -1.53
N LEU A 261 12.46 -17.65 -1.51
CA LEU A 261 13.76 -17.98 -2.10
C LEU A 261 14.85 -18.08 -1.04
N GLY A 262 15.86 -18.90 -1.30
CA GLY A 262 17.13 -18.90 -0.58
C GLY A 262 17.09 -19.51 0.82
N ASN A 263 18.08 -19.13 1.65
CA ASN A 263 18.33 -19.68 2.97
C ASN A 263 18.35 -18.63 4.10
N GLY A 264 17.93 -17.40 3.80
CA GLY A 264 17.88 -16.31 4.79
C GLY A 264 16.83 -16.51 5.88
N THR A 265 16.90 -15.70 6.91
CA THR A 265 15.84 -15.55 7.91
C THR A 265 14.67 -14.83 7.24
N THR A 266 13.73 -15.56 6.74
CA THR A 266 12.57 -14.97 6.08
C THR A 266 11.32 -15.27 6.90
N ASP A 267 10.60 -14.22 7.25
CA ASP A 267 9.25 -14.33 7.76
C ASP A 267 8.30 -14.28 6.56
N PHE A 268 7.89 -15.46 6.12
CA PHE A 268 7.12 -15.62 4.90
C PHE A 268 5.75 -16.22 5.22
N GLY A 269 4.70 -15.42 5.06
CA GLY A 269 3.34 -15.83 5.41
C GLY A 269 2.31 -15.57 4.34
N GLY A 270 1.31 -16.44 4.26
CA GLY A 270 0.22 -16.30 3.29
C GLY A 270 -0.60 -15.01 3.45
N ILE A 271 -0.66 -14.46 4.67
CA ILE A 271 -1.35 -13.19 4.98
C ILE A 271 -0.35 -12.14 5.46
N ALA A 272 0.48 -12.43 6.46
CA ALA A 272 1.45 -11.48 7.00
C ALA A 272 2.85 -12.11 7.08
N GLY A 273 3.89 -11.34 6.79
CA GLY A 273 5.27 -11.78 6.98
C GLY A 273 5.61 -11.84 8.47
N THR A 274 5.86 -10.69 9.07
CA THR A 274 6.18 -10.57 10.49
C THR A 274 5.05 -9.90 11.26
N VAL A 275 4.77 -10.40 12.45
CA VAL A 275 3.70 -9.91 13.33
C VAL A 275 4.27 -9.55 14.69
N TRP A 276 3.93 -8.38 15.22
CA TRP A 276 4.41 -7.88 16.52
C TRP A 276 3.30 -7.91 17.60
N ALA A 277 3.69 -7.62 18.82
CA ALA A 277 2.73 -7.50 19.94
C ALA A 277 1.66 -6.43 19.70
N GLY A 278 0.47 -6.64 20.24
CA GLY A 278 -0.67 -5.72 20.12
C GLY A 278 -1.40 -5.79 18.78
N THR A 279 -0.91 -6.59 17.84
CA THR A 279 -1.52 -6.71 16.51
C THR A 279 -2.59 -7.79 16.43
N GLU A 280 -3.47 -7.71 15.44
CA GLU A 280 -4.57 -8.65 15.24
C GLU A 280 -4.69 -9.10 13.79
N ILE A 281 -4.83 -10.41 13.55
CA ILE A 281 -5.23 -10.99 12.25
C ILE A 281 -6.48 -11.82 12.46
N ARG A 282 -7.59 -11.44 11.81
CA ARG A 282 -8.86 -12.15 11.98
C ARG A 282 -9.69 -12.26 10.72
N HIS A 283 -10.38 -13.39 10.62
CA HIS A 283 -11.29 -13.69 9.52
C HIS A 283 -10.60 -13.58 8.14
N CYS A 284 -9.30 -13.90 8.08
CA CYS A 284 -8.51 -13.88 6.87
C CYS A 284 -8.30 -15.28 6.33
N TYR A 285 -8.05 -15.40 5.02
CA TYR A 285 -7.64 -16.69 4.48
C TYR A 285 -6.58 -16.58 3.39
N PHE A 286 -5.71 -17.58 3.34
CA PHE A 286 -4.76 -17.82 2.27
C PHE A 286 -5.16 -19.08 1.50
N ALA A 287 -5.39 -18.94 0.20
CA ALA A 287 -5.76 -20.03 -0.70
C ALA A 287 -4.89 -20.09 -1.96
N GLY A 288 -3.70 -19.48 -1.90
CA GLY A 288 -2.69 -19.56 -2.94
C GLY A 288 -1.78 -20.75 -2.79
N GLU A 289 -1.01 -21.08 -3.82
CA GLU A 289 0.07 -22.05 -3.76
C GLU A 289 1.29 -21.46 -3.03
N MET A 290 1.87 -22.18 -2.07
CA MET A 290 3.17 -21.83 -1.50
C MET A 290 4.23 -22.81 -2.05
N ASP A 291 5.03 -22.36 -3.02
CA ASP A 291 6.03 -23.15 -3.71
C ASP A 291 7.38 -23.09 -2.99
N LEU A 292 7.71 -24.12 -2.26
CA LEU A 292 8.95 -24.24 -1.48
C LEU A 292 10.14 -24.81 -2.27
N SER A 293 10.01 -25.04 -3.56
CA SER A 293 11.03 -25.71 -4.38
C SER A 293 12.39 -25.00 -4.40
N GLN A 294 12.40 -23.67 -4.19
CA GLN A 294 13.59 -22.84 -4.16
C GLN A 294 13.98 -22.38 -2.73
N TYR A 295 13.26 -22.85 -1.71
CA TYR A 295 13.51 -22.47 -0.33
C TYR A 295 14.48 -23.45 0.34
N THR A 296 15.65 -22.95 0.75
CA THR A 296 16.74 -23.77 1.30
C THR A 296 17.04 -23.49 2.78
N ALA A 297 16.24 -22.65 3.45
CA ALA A 297 16.44 -22.36 4.86
C ALA A 297 16.20 -23.58 5.73
N THR A 298 17.06 -23.73 6.74
CA THR A 298 16.99 -24.80 7.75
C THR A 298 16.62 -24.22 9.12
N THR A 299 16.09 -25.07 10.01
CA THR A 299 15.84 -24.68 11.40
C THR A 299 17.13 -24.17 12.07
N PRO A 300 17.12 -23.03 12.83
CA PRO A 300 15.93 -22.31 13.34
C PRO A 300 15.42 -21.16 12.45
N TYR A 301 15.94 -21.00 11.26
CA TYR A 301 15.66 -19.84 10.39
C TYR A 301 14.46 -20.03 9.44
N LYS A 302 13.90 -21.25 9.43
CA LYS A 302 12.70 -21.53 8.64
C LYS A 302 11.48 -20.95 9.36
N ARG A 303 11.05 -19.76 8.94
CA ARG A 303 9.90 -19.05 9.51
C ARG A 303 8.84 -18.86 8.43
N LEU A 304 8.10 -19.94 8.19
CA LEU A 304 7.02 -20.00 7.21
C LEU A 304 5.68 -20.15 7.94
N GLY A 305 4.61 -19.63 7.34
CA GLY A 305 3.26 -19.87 7.82
C GLY A 305 2.18 -19.60 6.78
N GLY A 306 1.12 -20.40 6.84
CA GLY A 306 -0.04 -20.19 5.99
C GLY A 306 -0.78 -18.87 6.32
N ILE A 307 -0.69 -18.39 7.56
CA ILE A 307 -1.22 -17.11 8.00
C ILE A 307 -0.10 -16.10 8.22
N ALA A 308 0.88 -16.41 9.08
CA ALA A 308 1.98 -15.49 9.36
C ALA A 308 3.32 -16.23 9.36
N GLY A 309 4.35 -15.63 8.78
CA GLY A 309 5.69 -16.21 8.73
C GLY A 309 6.31 -16.29 10.11
N GLY A 310 6.33 -15.20 10.85
CA GLY A 310 6.90 -15.15 12.18
C GLY A 310 6.23 -14.18 13.12
N VAL A 311 6.45 -14.41 14.43
CA VAL A 311 6.05 -13.50 15.49
C VAL A 311 7.31 -12.98 16.17
N SER A 312 7.47 -11.66 16.23
CA SER A 312 8.66 -11.01 16.80
C SER A 312 8.55 -10.73 18.30
N SER A 313 7.33 -10.78 18.85
CA SER A 313 7.10 -10.61 20.29
C SER A 313 5.83 -11.33 20.71
N ASP A 314 5.75 -11.74 21.97
CA ASP A 314 4.58 -12.43 22.51
C ASP A 314 3.34 -11.54 22.46
N THR A 315 2.18 -12.15 22.12
CA THR A 315 0.81 -11.61 22.22
C THR A 315 0.15 -10.95 20.98
N PRO A 316 0.45 -11.34 19.72
CA PRO A 316 -0.50 -11.04 18.64
C PRO A 316 -1.81 -11.82 18.84
N VAL A 317 -2.90 -11.30 18.31
CA VAL A 317 -4.20 -11.97 18.32
C VAL A 317 -4.49 -12.59 16.95
N PHE A 318 -4.69 -13.90 16.94
CA PHE A 318 -5.16 -14.63 15.76
C PHE A 318 -6.56 -15.17 16.00
N LYS A 319 -7.49 -14.97 15.07
CA LYS A 319 -8.87 -15.41 15.25
C LYS A 319 -9.55 -15.79 13.93
N ASN A 320 -10.02 -17.02 13.85
CA ASN A 320 -10.84 -17.51 12.73
C ASN A 320 -10.18 -17.26 11.36
N ASN A 321 -8.90 -17.58 11.26
CA ASN A 321 -8.15 -17.53 10.00
C ASN A 321 -8.03 -18.93 9.40
N TYR A 322 -7.91 -19.01 8.08
CA TYR A 322 -7.85 -20.26 7.35
C TYR A 322 -6.73 -20.21 6.31
N PHE A 323 -6.09 -21.35 6.06
CA PHE A 323 -5.05 -21.44 5.03
C PHE A 323 -5.10 -22.78 4.32
N VAL A 324 -4.64 -22.79 3.07
CA VAL A 324 -4.58 -24.00 2.27
C VAL A 324 -3.50 -24.95 2.78
N GLU A 325 -3.84 -26.22 2.84
CA GLU A 325 -2.91 -27.28 3.20
C GLU A 325 -1.67 -27.25 2.30
N THR A 326 -0.51 -27.11 2.92
CA THR A 326 0.78 -27.12 2.24
C THR A 326 1.77 -27.91 3.08
N GLU A 327 2.42 -28.91 2.48
CA GLU A 327 3.36 -29.78 3.17
C GLU A 327 4.45 -28.99 3.90
N ASN A 328 4.62 -29.25 5.19
CA ASN A 328 5.59 -28.59 6.08
C ASN A 328 5.40 -27.07 6.29
N VAL A 329 4.22 -26.53 6.06
CA VAL A 329 3.86 -25.12 6.35
C VAL A 329 2.83 -25.08 7.48
N PRO A 330 3.19 -24.63 8.70
CA PRO A 330 2.23 -24.44 9.79
C PRO A 330 1.38 -23.18 9.58
N ALA A 331 0.39 -22.97 10.43
CA ALA A 331 -0.37 -21.70 10.43
C ALA A 331 0.55 -20.48 10.66
N CYS A 332 1.47 -20.58 11.61
CA CYS A 332 2.54 -19.63 11.86
C CYS A 332 3.70 -20.33 12.55
N PHE A 333 4.93 -19.92 12.28
CA PHE A 333 6.08 -20.42 13.01
C PHE A 333 5.95 -20.14 14.51
N LYS A 334 5.96 -21.19 15.33
CA LYS A 334 5.72 -21.23 16.79
C LYS A 334 4.28 -20.95 17.28
N TYR A 335 3.33 -20.56 16.41
CA TYR A 335 1.94 -20.30 16.77
C TYR A 335 0.99 -21.14 15.92
N GLN A 336 0.77 -22.38 16.31
CA GLN A 336 -0.07 -23.32 15.55
C GLN A 336 -1.54 -22.87 15.48
N ASP A 337 -2.02 -22.14 16.51
CA ASP A 337 -3.39 -21.64 16.59
C ASP A 337 -3.65 -20.36 15.76
N ALA A 338 -2.68 -19.90 14.95
CA ALA A 338 -2.84 -18.72 14.12
C ALA A 338 -3.90 -18.90 13.03
N GLY A 339 -4.21 -20.13 12.63
CA GLY A 339 -5.22 -20.43 11.61
C GLY A 339 -5.53 -21.92 11.53
N THR A 340 -6.60 -22.23 10.80
CA THR A 340 -7.05 -23.60 10.52
C THR A 340 -6.72 -24.02 9.11
N GLU A 341 -6.00 -25.12 8.96
CA GLU A 341 -5.66 -25.71 7.68
C GLU A 341 -6.88 -26.32 6.98
N LYS A 342 -7.00 -26.14 5.69
CA LYS A 342 -8.08 -26.66 4.84
C LYS A 342 -7.56 -27.11 3.48
N ALA A 343 -8.13 -28.17 2.94
CA ALA A 343 -7.89 -28.53 1.55
C ALA A 343 -8.41 -27.43 0.60
N LEU A 344 -7.67 -27.11 -0.46
CA LEU A 344 -8.05 -26.08 -1.42
C LEU A 344 -9.44 -26.33 -2.04
N GLU A 345 -9.75 -27.59 -2.35
CA GLU A 345 -11.06 -27.95 -2.92
C GLU A 345 -12.20 -27.71 -1.94
N TYR A 346 -11.99 -27.86 -0.63
CA TYR A 346 -12.96 -27.46 0.38
C TYR A 346 -13.13 -25.94 0.45
N MET A 347 -12.04 -25.17 0.35
CA MET A 347 -12.11 -23.71 0.38
C MET A 347 -12.88 -23.09 -0.80
N LYS A 348 -13.14 -23.86 -1.85
CA LYS A 348 -13.96 -23.46 -3.02
C LYS A 348 -15.45 -23.81 -2.86
N THR A 349 -15.87 -24.40 -1.75
CA THR A 349 -17.26 -24.85 -1.55
C THR A 349 -18.10 -23.81 -0.81
N GLU A 350 -19.42 -23.95 -0.94
CA GLU A 350 -20.40 -23.18 -0.15
C GLU A 350 -20.28 -23.50 1.35
N ASP A 351 -19.86 -24.70 1.72
CA ASP A 351 -19.64 -25.08 3.12
C ASP A 351 -18.53 -24.25 3.76
N PHE A 352 -17.42 -24.02 3.05
CA PHE A 352 -16.36 -23.13 3.54
C PHE A 352 -16.83 -21.68 3.64
N PHE A 353 -17.56 -21.19 2.64
CA PHE A 353 -18.15 -19.86 2.72
C PHE A 353 -19.05 -19.71 3.96
N ASN A 354 -19.91 -20.69 4.22
CA ASN A 354 -20.76 -20.71 5.40
C ASN A 354 -19.95 -20.79 6.71
N GLU A 355 -18.89 -21.60 6.74
CA GLU A 355 -18.00 -21.74 7.91
C GLU A 355 -17.34 -20.39 8.24
N ILE A 356 -16.67 -19.75 7.26
CA ILE A 356 -15.96 -18.48 7.51
C ILE A 356 -16.91 -17.33 7.84
N THR A 357 -18.11 -17.33 7.27
CA THR A 357 -19.15 -16.32 7.55
C THR A 357 -19.75 -16.52 8.93
N ALA A 358 -20.06 -17.76 9.33
CA ALA A 358 -20.54 -18.07 10.66
C ALA A 358 -19.51 -17.71 11.74
N ALA A 359 -18.23 -17.82 11.43
CA ALA A 359 -17.13 -17.40 12.29
C ALA A 359 -16.98 -15.87 12.39
N GLY A 360 -17.73 -15.07 11.61
CA GLY A 360 -17.74 -13.61 11.61
C GLY A 360 -17.04 -12.97 10.41
N GLY A 361 -16.53 -13.76 9.47
CA GLY A 361 -15.98 -13.27 8.21
C GLY A 361 -17.03 -12.58 7.35
N LYS A 362 -16.63 -11.59 6.59
CA LYS A 362 -17.49 -10.82 5.69
C LYS A 362 -17.04 -11.04 4.24
N TYR A 363 -17.64 -12.01 3.60
CA TYR A 363 -17.33 -12.42 2.23
C TYR A 363 -18.62 -12.61 1.44
N ARG A 364 -18.52 -12.67 0.13
CA ARG A 364 -19.61 -13.14 -0.77
C ARG A 364 -19.26 -14.51 -1.34
N PHE A 365 -20.26 -15.31 -1.56
CA PHE A 365 -20.09 -16.62 -2.17
C PHE A 365 -19.60 -16.50 -3.61
N ASN A 366 -18.69 -17.39 -4.00
CA ASN A 366 -18.17 -17.51 -5.36
C ASN A 366 -18.33 -18.95 -5.83
N SER A 367 -19.25 -19.18 -6.76
CA SER A 367 -19.50 -20.52 -7.32
C SER A 367 -18.34 -21.09 -8.14
N ASN A 368 -17.37 -20.27 -8.53
CA ASN A 368 -16.27 -20.65 -9.39
C ASN A 368 -14.91 -20.68 -8.66
N GLY A 369 -14.90 -20.51 -7.35
CA GLY A 369 -13.65 -20.46 -6.59
C GLY A 369 -13.86 -20.16 -5.11
N THR A 370 -12.81 -19.69 -4.45
CA THR A 370 -12.86 -19.28 -3.06
C THR A 370 -13.75 -18.05 -2.85
N PRO A 371 -14.26 -17.80 -1.61
CA PRO A 371 -15.07 -16.62 -1.31
C PRO A 371 -14.37 -15.31 -1.71
N LEU A 372 -15.11 -14.32 -2.15
CA LEU A 372 -14.61 -13.02 -2.58
C LEU A 372 -14.98 -11.93 -1.57
N LEU A 373 -14.36 -10.75 -1.70
CA LEU A 373 -14.70 -9.57 -0.92
C LEU A 373 -16.19 -9.22 -1.13
N PRO A 374 -16.87 -8.62 -0.13
CA PRO A 374 -18.20 -8.10 -0.32
C PRO A 374 -18.18 -6.99 -1.37
N GLU A 375 -19.30 -6.81 -2.08
CA GLU A 375 -19.44 -5.67 -2.98
C GLU A 375 -19.43 -4.37 -2.18
N HIS A 376 -18.70 -3.41 -2.67
CA HIS A 376 -18.56 -2.08 -2.09
C HIS A 376 -18.67 -1.02 -3.18
N LYS A 377 -19.26 0.12 -2.86
CA LYS A 377 -19.26 1.30 -3.73
C LYS A 377 -18.35 2.36 -3.10
N TYR A 378 -17.33 2.73 -3.81
CA TYR A 378 -16.41 3.79 -3.38
C TYR A 378 -17.07 5.18 -3.45
N PRO A 379 -16.60 6.14 -2.65
CA PRO A 379 -17.00 7.53 -2.75
C PRO A 379 -16.65 8.12 -4.12
N THR A 380 -17.53 8.94 -4.65
CA THR A 380 -17.30 9.69 -5.90
C THR A 380 -17.38 11.19 -5.63
N ALA A 381 -16.76 11.98 -6.51
CA ALA A 381 -16.76 13.44 -6.38
C ALA A 381 -18.15 14.09 -6.48
N GLU A 382 -19.16 13.40 -6.97
CA GLU A 382 -20.53 13.94 -7.14
C GLU A 382 -21.47 13.56 -6.00
N GLU A 383 -21.14 12.52 -5.24
CA GLU A 383 -21.96 12.03 -4.14
C GLU A 383 -21.29 12.35 -2.81
N THR A 384 -22.03 12.93 -1.87
CA THR A 384 -21.65 12.84 -0.45
C THR A 384 -21.51 11.36 -0.13
N PRO A 385 -20.43 10.90 0.53
CA PRO A 385 -20.17 9.48 0.70
C PRO A 385 -21.40 8.78 1.28
N ARG A 386 -22.11 8.01 0.46
CA ARG A 386 -23.17 7.13 0.92
C ARG A 386 -22.53 5.80 1.20
N TYR A 387 -22.14 5.59 2.44
CA TYR A 387 -21.76 4.28 2.92
C TYR A 387 -22.98 3.37 2.87
N TYR A 388 -23.12 2.59 1.82
CA TYR A 388 -24.09 1.51 1.80
C TYR A 388 -23.51 0.31 2.54
N TYR A 389 -23.55 0.37 3.86
CA TYR A 389 -23.58 -0.86 4.62
C TYR A 389 -24.92 -1.52 4.33
N ASN A 390 -24.92 -2.70 3.74
CA ASN A 390 -26.04 -3.59 3.91
C ASN A 390 -26.10 -3.94 5.39
N SER A 391 -26.92 -3.18 6.13
CA SER A 391 -27.10 -3.33 7.56
C SER A 391 -27.88 -4.61 7.85
N ALA A 392 -27.15 -5.66 8.13
CA ALA A 392 -27.66 -6.68 9.01
C ALA A 392 -26.74 -6.67 10.25
N THR A 393 -27.19 -5.91 11.24
CA THR A 393 -26.77 -5.77 12.63
C THR A 393 -26.18 -4.42 13.00
N THR A 394 -27.04 -3.59 13.54
CA THR A 394 -26.70 -2.42 14.35
C THR A 394 -25.99 -2.86 15.62
N ALA A 395 -24.70 -2.53 15.74
CA ALA A 395 -24.11 -2.29 17.04
C ALA A 395 -23.94 -0.78 17.15
N LYS A 396 -24.63 -0.17 18.09
CA LYS A 396 -24.46 1.23 18.48
C LYS A 396 -23.04 1.40 19.01
N ASP A 397 -22.24 2.20 18.32
CA ASP A 397 -21.03 2.74 18.91
C ASP A 397 -21.35 4.18 19.33
N GLU A 398 -21.41 4.39 20.65
CA GLU A 398 -21.64 5.70 21.23
C GLU A 398 -20.31 6.45 21.26
N GLY A 399 -20.33 7.57 20.60
CA GLY A 399 -19.46 8.71 20.56
C GLY A 399 -18.21 8.78 21.45
N LYS A 400 -17.09 8.95 20.80
CA LYS A 400 -16.02 9.82 21.29
C LYS A 400 -15.64 10.78 20.18
N THR A 401 -16.20 11.97 20.23
CA THR A 401 -15.67 13.13 19.55
C THR A 401 -14.38 13.55 20.24
N GLY A 402 -13.27 13.16 19.70
CA GLY A 402 -11.95 13.69 20.01
C GLY A 402 -11.27 13.96 18.71
N SER A 403 -11.09 15.23 18.35
CA SER A 403 -10.23 15.61 17.24
C SER A 403 -8.86 14.95 17.41
N PRO A 404 -8.28 14.35 16.36
CA PRO A 404 -6.91 13.89 16.43
C PRO A 404 -6.02 15.06 16.80
N LYS A 405 -5.16 14.88 17.79
CA LYS A 405 -4.14 15.87 18.10
C LYS A 405 -3.22 15.94 16.89
N THR A 406 -3.06 17.12 16.35
CA THR A 406 -2.07 17.45 15.32
C THR A 406 -0.72 16.94 15.81
N ILE A 407 -0.20 15.89 15.16
CA ILE A 407 1.18 15.47 15.34
C ILE A 407 1.96 16.37 14.41
N ASP A 408 2.88 17.15 14.97
CA ASP A 408 3.82 17.94 14.20
C ASP A 408 4.63 16.99 13.31
N ALA A 409 4.32 16.99 12.00
CA ALA A 409 4.83 16.02 11.04
C ALA A 409 6.36 15.99 10.97
N GLY A 410 7.02 17.13 11.28
CA GLY A 410 8.47 17.24 11.32
C GLY A 410 9.14 16.41 12.44
N VAL A 411 8.47 16.18 13.57
CA VAL A 411 9.03 15.43 14.70
C VAL A 411 8.76 13.93 14.58
N GLY A 412 7.62 13.54 13.95
CA GLY A 412 7.24 12.14 13.80
C GLY A 412 8.19 11.35 12.87
N MET A 413 8.60 11.95 11.77
CA MET A 413 9.50 11.32 10.79
C MET A 413 10.92 11.06 11.35
N TYR A 414 11.45 11.99 12.13
CA TYR A 414 12.74 11.77 12.82
C TYR A 414 12.65 10.67 13.87
N ALA A 415 11.55 10.55 14.58
CA ALA A 415 11.37 9.51 15.57
C ALA A 415 11.24 8.12 14.92
N VAL A 416 10.58 8.01 13.77
CA VAL A 416 10.41 6.75 13.03
C VAL A 416 11.72 6.31 12.38
N SER A 417 12.44 7.23 11.74
CA SER A 417 13.77 6.95 11.18
C SER A 417 14.79 6.60 12.28
N ALA A 418 14.75 7.27 13.42
CA ALA A 418 15.60 7.00 14.58
C ALA A 418 15.23 5.67 15.26
N ALA A 419 13.94 5.33 15.39
CA ALA A 419 13.51 4.06 15.96
C ALA A 419 13.89 2.87 15.07
N LEU A 420 13.76 2.99 13.75
CA LEU A 420 14.20 1.97 12.82
C LEU A 420 15.73 1.83 12.78
N SER A 421 16.50 2.93 12.95
CA SER A 421 17.96 2.89 13.06
C SER A 421 18.41 2.29 14.39
N LEU A 422 17.72 2.54 15.51
CA LEU A 422 18.03 1.98 16.83
C LEU A 422 17.71 0.49 16.93
N THR A 423 16.60 0.01 16.36
CA THR A 423 16.31 -1.43 16.32
C THR A 423 17.29 -2.18 15.42
N GLY A 424 17.74 -1.59 14.32
CA GLY A 424 18.80 -2.14 13.47
C GLY A 424 20.19 -2.16 14.17
N MET A 425 20.53 -1.18 14.97
CA MET A 425 21.80 -1.13 15.73
C MET A 425 21.81 -2.14 16.88
N VAL A 426 20.71 -2.38 17.56
CA VAL A 426 20.62 -3.39 18.63
C VAL A 426 20.81 -4.81 18.07
N TYR A 427 20.35 -5.09 16.85
CA TYR A 427 20.52 -6.39 16.23
C TYR A 427 21.96 -6.67 15.76
N VAL A 428 22.67 -5.63 15.31
CA VAL A 428 24.08 -5.75 14.88
C VAL A 428 25.04 -5.88 16.08
N ASN A 429 24.75 -5.24 17.21
CA ASN A 429 25.63 -5.33 18.40
C ASN A 429 25.49 -6.65 19.17
N LYS A 430 24.37 -7.40 19.04
CA LYS A 430 24.26 -8.74 19.64
C LYS A 430 25.03 -9.84 18.88
N LYS A 431 25.52 -9.55 17.66
CA LYS A 431 26.36 -10.51 16.91
C LYS A 431 27.88 -10.34 17.13
N LYS A 432 28.30 -9.34 17.94
CA LYS A 432 29.73 -9.07 18.23
C LYS A 432 30.13 -9.27 19.70
N SER A 433 29.25 -9.83 20.52
CA SER A 433 29.61 -10.24 21.90
C SER A 433 29.39 -11.74 22.12
#